data_e2c1219f828a63bc0c9087bbd92b1813
#
_entry.id   e2c1219f828a63bc0c9087bbd92b1813
#
_cell.length_a   1.000
_cell.length_b   1.000
_cell.length_c   1.000
_cell.angle_alpha   90.00
_cell.angle_beta   90.00
_cell.angle_gamma   90.00
#
_symmetry.space_group_name_H-M   'P 1'
#
loop_
_entity.id
_entity.type
_entity.pdbx_description
1 polymer ?
#
loop_
_entity_poly.entity_id
_entity_poly.type
_entity_poly.pdbx_seq_one_letter_code
_entity_poly.pdbx_strand_id
1 'polypeptide(L)'
;MSININGFLKDVGGAGRVTKARREKIEKASAIPQPKDPIRDLSDKLHPLEMKFKLVSIVDASPTAKTFRFESVDGHIPVFQSGQYVNFRMKIGESLLTCPYTIASAPFEARTDKPFFEVTIRRNAPYLVPDYLFENVKVG
;
A
#
# COMPACT_ATOMS: atom_id res chain seq x y z
N MET A 1 40.58 -11.18 11.73
CA MET A 1 39.19 -10.79 12.08
C MET A 1 38.73 -11.77 13.17
N SER A 2 38.68 -11.36 14.43
CA SER A 2 38.18 -12.25 15.51
C SER A 2 36.66 -12.13 15.58
N ILE A 3 35.98 -13.24 15.35
CA ILE A 3 34.51 -13.32 15.46
C ILE A 3 34.18 -13.31 16.97
N ASN A 4 33.41 -12.34 17.42
CA ASN A 4 32.98 -12.26 18.82
C ASN A 4 31.85 -13.26 19.08
N ILE A 5 32.23 -14.51 19.37
CA ILE A 5 31.29 -15.63 19.58
C ILE A 5 30.36 -15.36 20.81
N ASN A 6 30.82 -14.60 21.82
CA ASN A 6 30.03 -14.28 23.00
C ASN A 6 28.82 -13.38 22.69
N GLY A 7 28.93 -12.47 21.71
CA GLY A 7 27.81 -11.65 21.22
C GLY A 7 26.77 -12.53 20.55
N PHE A 8 27.16 -13.38 19.63
CA PHE A 8 26.28 -14.30 18.92
C PHE A 8 25.50 -15.24 19.86
N LEU A 9 26.15 -15.84 20.83
CA LEU A 9 25.47 -16.71 21.82
C LEU A 9 24.47 -15.94 22.69
N LYS A 10 24.76 -14.68 23.04
CA LYS A 10 23.81 -13.81 23.75
C LYS A 10 22.59 -13.50 22.92
N ASP A 11 22.76 -13.23 21.63
CA ASP A 11 21.67 -12.89 20.72
C ASP A 11 20.77 -14.10 20.47
N VAL A 12 21.35 -15.27 20.26
CA VAL A 12 20.59 -16.54 20.13
C VAL A 12 19.82 -16.86 21.41
N GLY A 13 20.44 -16.69 22.57
CA GLY A 13 19.78 -16.87 23.87
C GLY A 13 18.67 -15.84 24.10
N GLY A 14 18.85 -14.61 23.62
CA GLY A 14 17.84 -13.55 23.64
C GLY A 14 16.62 -13.91 22.80
N ALA A 15 16.84 -14.35 21.58
CA ALA A 15 15.78 -14.78 20.66
C ALA A 15 14.97 -15.97 21.24
N GLY A 16 15.64 -16.94 21.86
CA GLY A 16 14.98 -18.08 22.51
C GLY A 16 14.07 -17.64 23.66
N ARG A 17 14.49 -16.67 24.48
CA ARG A 17 13.67 -16.12 25.58
C ARG A 17 12.44 -15.39 25.06
N VAL A 18 12.60 -14.57 24.02
CA VAL A 18 11.47 -13.85 23.40
C VAL A 18 10.46 -14.83 22.81
N THR A 19 10.93 -15.87 22.13
CA THR A 19 10.07 -16.88 21.51
C THR A 19 9.29 -17.65 22.58
N LYS A 20 9.94 -18.03 23.69
CA LYS A 20 9.29 -18.70 24.82
C LYS A 20 8.22 -17.82 25.46
N ALA A 21 8.56 -16.58 25.78
CA ALA A 21 7.61 -15.63 26.37
C ALA A 21 6.40 -15.36 25.45
N ARG A 22 6.62 -15.33 24.14
CA ARG A 22 5.54 -15.19 23.15
C ARG A 22 4.62 -16.42 23.12
N ARG A 23 5.16 -17.62 23.15
CA ARG A 23 4.37 -18.87 23.24
C ARG A 23 3.50 -18.90 24.49
N GLU A 24 4.07 -18.59 25.66
CA GLU A 24 3.33 -18.53 26.92
C GLU A 24 2.18 -17.51 26.88
N LYS A 25 2.38 -16.36 26.21
CA LYS A 25 1.32 -15.38 26.00
C LYS A 25 0.22 -15.90 25.08
N ILE A 26 0.58 -16.62 24.01
CA ILE A 26 -0.38 -17.19 23.07
C ILE A 26 -1.19 -18.30 23.76
N GLU A 27 -0.54 -19.18 24.53
CA GLU A 27 -1.21 -20.26 25.28
C GLU A 27 -2.20 -19.72 26.34
N LYS A 28 -1.87 -18.58 26.94
CA LYS A 28 -2.72 -17.88 27.92
C LYS A 28 -3.75 -16.95 27.30
N ALA A 29 -3.68 -16.75 25.98
CA ALA A 29 -4.61 -15.86 25.30
C ALA A 29 -6.03 -16.42 25.32
N SER A 30 -7.02 -15.55 25.54
CA SER A 30 -8.42 -15.91 25.47
C SER A 30 -8.80 -16.30 24.04
N ALA A 31 -9.53 -17.42 23.91
CA ALA A 31 -10.16 -17.81 22.66
C ALA A 31 -11.43 -16.99 22.33
N ILE A 32 -11.88 -16.16 23.28
CA ILE A 32 -13.05 -15.29 23.09
C ILE A 32 -12.65 -14.15 22.16
N PRO A 33 -13.37 -13.92 21.04
CA PRO A 33 -13.11 -12.79 20.17
C PRO A 33 -13.15 -11.48 20.97
N GLN A 34 -12.21 -10.60 20.71
CA GLN A 34 -12.23 -9.26 21.28
C GLN A 34 -13.53 -8.55 20.85
N PRO A 35 -14.20 -7.82 21.76
CA PRO A 35 -15.35 -7.01 21.37
C PRO A 35 -14.92 -6.02 20.28
N LYS A 36 -15.87 -5.67 19.39
CA LYS A 36 -15.62 -4.66 18.36
C LYS A 36 -15.15 -3.36 19.03
N ASP A 37 -14.00 -2.91 18.62
CA ASP A 37 -13.43 -1.66 19.07
C ASP A 37 -13.88 -0.53 18.12
N PRO A 38 -14.71 0.44 18.56
CA PRO A 38 -15.16 1.54 17.69
C PRO A 38 -14.01 2.39 17.14
N ILE A 39 -12.90 2.49 17.87
CA ILE A 39 -11.71 3.23 17.45
C ILE A 39 -11.04 2.49 16.29
N ARG A 40 -10.96 1.17 16.39
CA ARG A 40 -10.42 0.33 15.33
C ARG A 40 -11.30 0.38 14.08
N ASP A 41 -12.62 0.27 14.24
CA ASP A 41 -13.58 0.40 13.13
C ASP A 41 -13.44 1.75 12.43
N LEU A 42 -13.24 2.83 13.19
CA LEU A 42 -12.98 4.16 12.64
C LEU A 42 -11.62 4.22 11.91
N SER A 43 -10.57 3.65 12.52
CA SER A 43 -9.24 3.58 11.91
C SER A 43 -9.25 2.82 10.59
N ASP A 44 -9.95 1.69 10.53
CA ASP A 44 -10.06 0.87 9.32
C ASP A 44 -10.81 1.61 8.18
N LYS A 45 -11.77 2.48 8.54
CA LYS A 45 -12.45 3.35 7.57
C LYS A 45 -11.57 4.50 7.07
N LEU A 46 -10.77 5.07 7.95
CA LEU A 46 -9.86 6.18 7.60
C LEU A 46 -8.62 5.71 6.86
N HIS A 47 -8.16 4.49 7.15
CA HIS A 47 -6.95 3.90 6.61
C HIS A 47 -7.20 2.45 6.15
N PRO A 48 -8.03 2.25 5.12
CA PRO A 48 -8.33 0.91 4.63
C PRO A 48 -7.05 0.24 4.09
N LEU A 49 -6.91 -1.05 4.40
CA LEU A 49 -5.76 -1.85 3.95
C LEU A 49 -5.74 -2.06 2.44
N GLU A 50 -6.90 -2.15 1.82
CA GLU A 50 -7.05 -2.36 0.38
C GLU A 50 -8.35 -1.69 -0.11
N MET A 51 -8.25 -1.04 -1.26
CA MET A 51 -9.39 -0.41 -1.93
C MET A 51 -9.39 -0.73 -3.42
N LYS A 52 -10.55 -0.71 -4.01
CA LYS A 52 -10.73 -0.89 -5.46
C LYS A 52 -11.00 0.45 -6.12
N PHE A 53 -10.29 0.71 -7.20
CA PHE A 53 -10.42 1.91 -7.99
C PHE A 53 -10.65 1.57 -9.45
N LYS A 54 -11.39 2.43 -10.12
CA LYS A 54 -11.59 2.38 -11.55
C LYS A 54 -10.71 3.43 -12.20
N LEU A 55 -9.94 3.06 -13.21
CA LEU A 55 -9.21 4.00 -14.04
C LEU A 55 -10.18 4.68 -14.98
N VAL A 56 -10.33 6.00 -14.87
CA VAL A 56 -11.31 6.78 -15.64
C VAL A 56 -10.68 7.69 -16.68
N SER A 57 -9.39 8.01 -16.56
CA SER A 57 -8.68 8.84 -17.52
C SER A 57 -7.19 8.54 -17.57
N ILE A 58 -6.62 8.64 -18.77
CA ILE A 58 -5.17 8.62 -19.00
C ILE A 58 -4.85 9.84 -19.86
N VAL A 59 -3.95 10.70 -19.39
CA VAL A 59 -3.53 11.91 -20.10
C VAL A 59 -2.01 11.91 -20.24
N ASP A 60 -1.53 12.23 -21.44
CA ASP A 60 -0.10 12.41 -21.67
C ASP A 60 0.37 13.73 -21.03
N ALA A 61 1.10 13.64 -19.94
CA ALA A 61 1.70 14.79 -19.25
C ALA A 61 3.00 15.26 -19.93
N SER A 62 3.70 14.35 -20.60
CA SER A 62 4.89 14.61 -21.43
C SER A 62 5.13 13.41 -22.35
N PRO A 63 6.10 13.47 -23.29
CA PRO A 63 6.44 12.31 -24.15
C PRO A 63 6.82 11.04 -23.37
N THR A 64 7.26 11.19 -22.12
CA THR A 64 7.70 10.07 -21.26
C THR A 64 6.86 9.92 -20.01
N ALA A 65 5.81 10.72 -19.80
CA ALA A 65 5.01 10.66 -18.58
C ALA A 65 3.51 10.69 -18.90
N LYS A 66 2.74 9.86 -18.17
CA LYS A 66 1.29 9.83 -18.22
C LYS A 66 0.69 10.05 -16.85
N THR A 67 -0.41 10.78 -16.80
CA THR A 67 -1.23 10.94 -15.60
C THR A 67 -2.43 10.01 -15.70
N PHE A 68 -2.60 9.20 -14.69
CA PHE A 68 -3.69 8.24 -14.53
C PHE A 68 -4.63 8.75 -13.45
N ARG A 69 -5.91 8.89 -13.78
CA ARG A 69 -6.97 9.29 -12.84
C ARG A 69 -7.78 8.09 -12.42
N PHE A 70 -7.94 7.94 -11.12
CA PHE A 70 -8.67 6.86 -10.50
C PHE A 70 -9.85 7.39 -9.68
N GLU A 71 -11.02 6.82 -9.89
CA GLU A 71 -12.22 7.02 -9.06
C GLU A 71 -12.44 5.82 -8.15
N SER A 72 -12.94 6.08 -6.94
CA SER A 72 -13.29 5.00 -6.02
C SER A 72 -14.53 4.28 -6.51
N VAL A 73 -14.51 2.95 -6.47
CA VAL A 73 -15.69 2.12 -6.75
C VAL A 73 -16.75 2.29 -5.67
N ASP A 74 -16.33 2.49 -4.43
CA ASP A 74 -17.20 2.62 -3.26
C ASP A 74 -17.60 4.08 -2.96
N GLY A 75 -17.21 5.02 -3.82
CA GLY A 75 -17.51 6.45 -3.67
C GLY A 75 -16.77 7.14 -2.52
N HIS A 76 -15.74 6.51 -1.97
CA HIS A 76 -14.95 7.02 -0.87
C HIS A 76 -13.45 6.94 -1.16
N ILE A 77 -12.73 8.00 -0.84
CA ILE A 77 -11.27 8.03 -0.83
C ILE A 77 -10.81 8.47 0.56
N PRO A 78 -9.90 7.74 1.22
CA PRO A 78 -9.35 8.14 2.51
C PRO A 78 -8.74 9.53 2.45
N VAL A 79 -8.72 10.20 3.59
CA VAL A 79 -8.05 11.50 3.70
C VAL A 79 -6.56 11.29 3.50
N PHE A 80 -5.99 12.02 2.56
CA PHE A 80 -4.55 12.05 2.33
C PHE A 80 -4.01 13.47 2.34
N GLN A 81 -2.73 13.61 2.54
CA GLN A 81 -2.00 14.87 2.47
C GLN A 81 -1.17 14.93 1.20
N SER A 82 -0.83 16.14 0.75
CA SER A 82 0.08 16.33 -0.37
C SER A 82 1.41 15.60 -0.12
N GLY A 83 1.90 14.89 -1.13
CA GLY A 83 3.12 14.09 -1.04
C GLY A 83 2.93 12.66 -0.52
N GLN A 84 1.74 12.28 -0.09
CA GLN A 84 1.44 10.88 0.22
C GLN A 84 1.39 10.03 -1.05
N TYR A 85 1.57 8.74 -0.87
CA TYR A 85 1.59 7.76 -1.96
C TYR A 85 0.56 6.67 -1.75
N VAL A 86 0.19 6.01 -2.83
CA VAL A 86 -0.60 4.77 -2.85
C VAL A 86 0.27 3.62 -3.32
N ASN A 87 0.04 2.44 -2.79
CA ASN A 87 0.65 1.22 -3.26
C ASN A 87 -0.27 0.54 -4.28
N PHE A 88 0.12 0.52 -5.53
CA PHE A 88 -0.59 -0.28 -6.53
C PHE A 88 -0.17 -1.74 -6.43
N ARG A 89 -1.16 -2.60 -6.24
CA ARG A 89 -0.98 -4.05 -6.28
C ARG A 89 -1.49 -4.57 -7.61
N MET A 90 -0.58 -5.08 -8.43
CA MET A 90 -0.85 -5.49 -9.81
C MET A 90 -0.36 -6.91 -10.07
N LYS A 91 -1.15 -7.65 -10.83
CA LYS A 91 -0.71 -8.94 -11.38
C LYS A 91 -0.22 -8.73 -12.81
N ILE A 92 1.07 -9.00 -13.05
CA ILE A 92 1.69 -8.92 -14.37
C ILE A 92 2.25 -10.32 -14.70
N GLY A 93 1.63 -11.01 -15.66
CA GLY A 93 1.90 -12.41 -15.88
C GLY A 93 1.60 -13.24 -14.62
N GLU A 94 2.56 -14.01 -14.14
CA GLU A 94 2.45 -14.79 -12.90
C GLU A 94 2.92 -14.04 -11.65
N SER A 95 3.49 -12.83 -11.82
CA SER A 95 4.04 -12.06 -10.72
C SER A 95 3.01 -11.11 -10.12
N LEU A 96 2.91 -11.09 -8.78
CA LEU A 96 2.16 -10.10 -8.03
C LEU A 96 3.13 -9.03 -7.53
N LEU A 97 2.98 -7.81 -8.04
CA LEU A 97 3.87 -6.69 -7.76
C LEU A 97 3.16 -5.62 -6.97
N THR A 98 3.87 -4.97 -6.06
CA THR A 98 3.39 -3.82 -5.31
C THR A 98 4.35 -2.66 -5.52
N CYS A 99 3.86 -1.55 -6.07
CA CYS A 99 4.66 -0.37 -6.38
C CYS A 99 4.04 0.89 -5.79
N PRO A 100 4.82 1.71 -5.06
CA PRO A 100 4.35 2.99 -4.55
C PRO A 100 4.37 4.05 -5.65
N TYR A 101 3.30 4.85 -5.72
CA TYR A 101 3.22 6.03 -6.56
C TYR A 101 2.69 7.21 -5.76
N THR A 102 3.37 8.34 -5.84
CA THR A 102 2.93 9.58 -5.20
C THR A 102 1.63 10.08 -5.81
N ILE A 103 0.69 10.48 -4.97
CA ILE A 103 -0.55 11.12 -5.39
C ILE A 103 -0.21 12.51 -5.92
N ALA A 104 -0.59 12.78 -7.18
CA ALA A 104 -0.32 14.01 -7.88
C ALA A 104 -1.49 15.01 -7.81
N SER A 105 -2.70 14.54 -7.53
CA SER A 105 -3.88 15.40 -7.34
C SER A 105 -3.90 16.07 -5.97
N ALA A 106 -4.67 17.14 -5.87
CA ALA A 106 -4.84 17.83 -4.60
C ALA A 106 -5.79 17.08 -3.65
N PRO A 107 -5.56 17.12 -2.32
CA PRO A 107 -6.41 16.41 -1.35
C PRO A 107 -7.90 16.79 -1.39
N PHE A 108 -8.22 18.03 -1.78
CA PHE A 108 -9.62 18.46 -1.87
C PHE A 108 -10.38 17.80 -3.03
N GLU A 109 -9.71 17.36 -4.09
CA GLU A 109 -10.32 16.67 -5.23
C GLU A 109 -10.88 15.30 -4.86
N ALA A 110 -10.34 14.68 -3.81
CA ALA A 110 -10.86 13.45 -3.22
C ALA A 110 -12.11 13.66 -2.33
N ARG A 111 -12.60 14.90 -2.20
CA ARG A 111 -13.76 15.27 -1.35
C ARG A 111 -14.91 15.89 -2.13
N THR A 112 -14.90 15.71 -3.43
CA THR A 112 -15.98 16.15 -4.32
C THR A 112 -17.08 15.09 -4.41
N ASP A 113 -18.18 15.39 -5.07
CA ASP A 113 -19.26 14.44 -5.35
C ASP A 113 -18.78 13.23 -6.17
N LYS A 114 -17.71 13.40 -6.93
CA LYS A 114 -17.01 12.34 -7.65
C LYS A 114 -15.55 12.33 -7.21
N PRO A 115 -15.24 11.67 -6.09
CA PRO A 115 -13.90 11.68 -5.53
C PRO A 115 -12.93 10.92 -6.44
N PHE A 116 -11.80 11.55 -6.74
CA PHE A 116 -10.72 10.96 -7.53
C PHE A 116 -9.35 11.29 -6.94
N PHE A 117 -8.37 10.52 -7.34
CA PHE A 117 -6.98 10.89 -7.21
C PHE A 117 -6.23 10.59 -8.50
N GLU A 118 -5.09 11.26 -8.67
CA GLU A 118 -4.23 11.09 -9.82
C GLU A 118 -2.83 10.65 -9.39
N VAL A 119 -2.20 9.89 -10.25
CA VAL A 119 -0.77 9.59 -10.19
C VAL A 119 -0.12 9.87 -11.53
N THR A 120 1.04 10.51 -11.51
CA THR A 120 1.82 10.75 -12.73
C THR A 120 3.03 9.81 -12.73
N ILE A 121 3.08 8.96 -13.74
CA ILE A 121 4.08 7.91 -13.88
C ILE A 121 4.97 8.24 -15.05
N ARG A 122 6.29 8.21 -14.82
CA ARG A 122 7.30 8.42 -15.86
C ARG A 122 7.89 7.09 -16.31
N ARG A 123 8.06 6.98 -17.63
CA ARG A 123 8.74 5.86 -18.29
C ARG A 123 10.09 6.34 -18.82
N ASN A 124 11.18 6.08 -18.10
CA ASN A 124 12.53 6.56 -18.46
C ASN A 124 13.45 5.46 -18.99
N ALA A 125 13.15 4.20 -18.74
CA ALA A 125 13.93 3.02 -19.13
C ALA A 125 13.00 1.81 -19.17
N PRO A 126 13.41 0.67 -19.68
CA PRO A 126 12.58 -0.53 -19.68
C PRO A 126 12.38 -1.01 -18.23
N TYR A 127 11.27 -0.59 -17.62
CA TYR A 127 10.83 -1.02 -16.31
C TYR A 127 9.50 -1.76 -16.43
N LEU A 128 9.42 -2.95 -15.86
CA LEU A 128 8.27 -3.85 -15.98
C LEU A 128 6.93 -3.15 -15.68
N VAL A 129 6.82 -2.42 -14.58
CA VAL A 129 5.55 -1.83 -14.14
C VAL A 129 5.16 -0.58 -14.94
N PRO A 130 6.04 0.43 -15.15
CA PRO A 130 5.72 1.55 -16.02
C PRO A 130 5.39 1.12 -17.46
N ASP A 131 6.14 0.17 -18.02
CA ASP A 131 5.88 -0.34 -19.37
C ASP A 131 4.51 -1.00 -19.45
N TYR A 132 4.17 -1.85 -18.47
CA TYR A 132 2.87 -2.48 -18.39
C TYR A 132 1.73 -1.47 -18.29
N LEU A 133 1.87 -0.44 -17.45
CA LEU A 133 0.86 0.61 -17.29
C LEU A 133 0.66 1.43 -18.56
N PHE A 134 1.73 1.68 -19.30
CA PHE A 134 1.66 2.47 -20.55
C PHE A 134 1.04 1.69 -21.71
N GLU A 135 1.22 0.38 -21.77
CA GLU A 135 0.88 -0.45 -22.92
C GLU A 135 -0.40 -1.25 -22.71
N ASN A 136 -0.68 -1.70 -21.50
CA ASN A 136 -1.72 -2.69 -21.26
C ASN A 136 -2.92 -2.15 -20.48
N VAL A 137 -2.73 -1.07 -19.70
CA VAL A 137 -3.82 -0.54 -18.87
C VAL A 137 -4.69 0.41 -19.71
N LYS A 138 -6.00 0.21 -19.63
CA LYS A 138 -7.01 0.98 -20.37
C LYS A 138 -8.06 1.54 -19.42
N VAL A 139 -8.69 2.62 -19.84
CA VAL A 139 -9.85 3.21 -19.15
C VAL A 139 -11.01 2.20 -19.18
N GLY A 140 -11.65 2.00 -17.99
CA GLY A 140 -12.81 1.11 -17.83
C GLY A 140 -12.79 0.16 -16.65
#